data_d3348a72442c3b6d0e4f63f67458d7e0
#
_entry.id   d3348a72442c3b6d0e4f63f67458d7e0
#
_cell.length_a   1.000
_cell.length_b   1.000
_cell.length_c   1.000
_cell.angle_alpha   90.00
_cell.angle_beta   90.00
_cell.angle_gamma   90.00
#
_symmetry.space_group_name_H-M   'P 1'
#
loop_
_entity.id
_entity.type
_entity.pdbx_description
1 polymer ?
#
loop_
_entity_poly.entity_id
_entity_poly.type
_entity_poly.pdbx_seq_one_letter_code
_entity_poly.pdbx_strand_id
1 'polypeptide(L)'
;VPGIVRRHHSYVFDKVIDMCEAREDAFFIGDVVGAGDTISQAIEQGIAIDSNYVGTYYPWVKTIDSRTNKLISVPPSVLMPGIYASNDAVAAEWFAPAGLNRGGIVGAISVLNRLTHAERDELYEGKINPIAQFPGEGIVAFGQKTLQDKASALDRINVRRLMIKVKKYIASTSRYLVFEQNTSQTRGKFLNTVNPYLEGIQQRQGLY
;
A
#
# COMPACT_ATOMS: atom_id res chain seq x y z
N VAL A 1 -4.76 -10.08 -4.13
CA VAL A 1 -4.93 -11.52 -4.39
C VAL A 1 -3.55 -12.13 -4.59
N PRO A 2 -2.96 -12.74 -3.56
CA PRO A 2 -1.59 -13.25 -3.63
C PRO A 2 -1.42 -14.27 -4.75
N GLY A 3 -0.30 -14.16 -5.50
CA GLY A 3 0.02 -15.08 -6.60
C GLY A 3 -0.72 -14.82 -7.92
N ILE A 4 -1.62 -13.86 -7.98
CA ILE A 4 -2.22 -13.41 -9.24
C ILE A 4 -1.33 -12.30 -9.80
N VAL A 5 -0.46 -12.68 -10.72
CA VAL A 5 0.49 -11.77 -11.38
C VAL A 5 -0.21 -11.10 -12.58
N ARG A 6 -0.17 -9.76 -12.65
CA ARG A 6 -0.84 -9.01 -13.72
C ARG A 6 -0.38 -9.44 -15.12
N ARG A 7 0.90 -9.64 -15.31
CA ARG A 7 1.46 -10.05 -16.61
C ARG A 7 0.82 -11.32 -17.19
N HIS A 8 0.31 -12.22 -16.33
CA HIS A 8 -0.34 -13.46 -16.74
C HIS A 8 -1.86 -13.42 -16.59
N HIS A 9 -2.37 -12.54 -15.74
CA HIS A 9 -3.80 -12.46 -15.38
C HIS A 9 -4.29 -11.00 -15.32
N SER A 10 -4.03 -10.22 -16.40
CA SER A 10 -4.36 -8.79 -16.43
C SER A 10 -5.83 -8.51 -16.14
N TYR A 11 -6.73 -9.29 -16.73
CA TYR A 11 -8.16 -9.12 -16.51
C TYR A 11 -8.56 -9.19 -15.02
N VAL A 12 -8.03 -10.17 -14.28
CA VAL A 12 -8.33 -10.31 -12.84
C VAL A 12 -7.75 -9.13 -12.07
N PHE A 13 -6.52 -8.74 -12.38
CA PHE A 13 -5.84 -7.64 -11.73
C PHE A 13 -6.59 -6.32 -11.93
N ASP A 14 -6.98 -6.01 -13.17
CA ASP A 14 -7.69 -4.79 -13.52
C ASP A 14 -9.09 -4.76 -12.87
N LYS A 15 -9.79 -5.91 -12.79
CA LYS A 15 -11.07 -6.02 -12.08
C LYS A 15 -10.95 -5.77 -10.56
N VAL A 16 -9.84 -6.14 -9.93
CA VAL A 16 -9.59 -5.80 -8.52
C VAL A 16 -9.37 -4.30 -8.35
N ILE A 17 -8.69 -3.65 -9.29
CA ILE A 17 -8.54 -2.18 -9.29
C ILE A 17 -9.91 -1.52 -9.42
N ASP A 18 -10.69 -1.88 -10.44
CA ASP A 18 -12.06 -1.36 -10.65
C ASP A 18 -12.91 -1.49 -9.37
N MET A 19 -12.81 -2.64 -8.69
CA MET A 19 -13.52 -2.87 -7.43
C MET A 19 -13.05 -1.93 -6.32
N CYS A 20 -11.73 -1.73 -6.17
CA CYS A 20 -11.19 -0.84 -5.14
C CYS A 20 -11.58 0.62 -5.41
N GLU A 21 -11.57 1.05 -6.66
CA GLU A 21 -11.98 2.39 -7.07
C GLU A 21 -13.48 2.63 -6.86
N ALA A 22 -14.32 1.65 -7.22
CA ALA A 22 -15.77 1.75 -7.02
C ALA A 22 -16.16 1.74 -5.52
N ARG A 23 -15.45 0.99 -4.71
CA ARG A 23 -15.70 0.92 -3.25
C ARG A 23 -15.10 2.09 -2.49
N GLU A 24 -13.94 2.58 -2.91
CA GLU A 24 -13.17 3.64 -2.24
C GLU A 24 -12.75 3.35 -0.77
N ASP A 25 -12.96 2.13 -0.29
CA ASP A 25 -12.70 1.73 1.11
C ASP A 25 -11.62 0.65 1.25
N ALA A 26 -10.99 0.26 0.17
CA ALA A 26 -9.94 -0.77 0.13
C ALA A 26 -8.71 -0.28 -0.64
N PHE A 27 -7.54 -0.83 -0.30
CA PHE A 27 -6.29 -0.62 -1.00
C PHE A 27 -5.75 -1.96 -1.48
N PHE A 28 -5.39 -2.04 -2.75
CA PHE A 28 -4.89 -3.25 -3.37
C PHE A 28 -3.36 -3.31 -3.33
N ILE A 29 -2.82 -4.42 -2.86
CA ILE A 29 -1.39 -4.74 -2.98
C ILE A 29 -1.28 -5.81 -4.05
N GLY A 30 -0.74 -5.41 -5.21
CA GLY A 30 -0.69 -6.24 -6.40
C GLY A 30 0.71 -6.71 -6.76
N ASP A 31 0.79 -7.85 -7.45
CA ASP A 31 2.02 -8.37 -8.02
C ASP A 31 1.97 -8.20 -9.53
N VAL A 32 2.80 -7.32 -10.08
CA VAL A 32 2.79 -7.01 -11.53
C VAL A 32 3.53 -8.04 -12.34
N VAL A 33 4.54 -8.70 -11.76
CA VAL A 33 5.42 -9.67 -12.44
C VAL A 33 5.66 -10.90 -11.58
N GLY A 34 6.09 -11.99 -12.24
CA GLY A 34 6.44 -13.26 -11.60
C GLY A 34 7.87 -13.27 -11.04
N ALA A 35 8.21 -14.37 -10.39
CA ALA A 35 9.51 -14.54 -9.72
C ALA A 35 10.71 -14.48 -10.69
N GLY A 36 10.55 -14.88 -11.94
CA GLY A 36 11.61 -14.91 -12.97
C GLY A 36 11.64 -13.69 -13.88
N ASP A 37 10.73 -12.72 -13.68
CA ASP A 37 10.63 -11.57 -14.58
C ASP A 37 11.67 -10.49 -14.23
N THR A 38 11.98 -9.66 -15.24
CA THR A 38 13.01 -8.62 -15.16
C THR A 38 12.44 -7.28 -14.65
N ILE A 39 13.33 -6.36 -14.29
CA ILE A 39 13.02 -4.99 -13.89
C ILE A 39 12.23 -4.27 -15.00
N SER A 40 12.70 -4.36 -16.24
CA SER A 40 12.05 -3.71 -17.39
C SER A 40 10.60 -4.20 -17.58
N GLN A 41 10.37 -5.49 -17.38
CA GLN A 41 9.01 -6.06 -17.43
C GLN A 41 8.12 -5.59 -16.28
N ALA A 42 8.71 -5.40 -15.09
CA ALA A 42 7.97 -4.82 -13.95
C ALA A 42 7.55 -3.38 -14.25
N ILE A 43 8.46 -2.57 -14.76
CA ILE A 43 8.21 -1.17 -15.12
C ILE A 43 7.16 -1.07 -16.22
N GLU A 44 7.26 -1.88 -17.28
CA GLU A 44 6.26 -1.93 -18.36
C GLU A 44 4.85 -2.18 -17.82
N GLN A 45 4.70 -3.13 -16.90
CA GLN A 45 3.41 -3.43 -16.29
C GLN A 45 2.94 -2.32 -15.33
N GLY A 46 3.86 -1.65 -14.64
CA GLY A 46 3.54 -0.55 -13.71
C GLY A 46 3.07 0.71 -14.46
N ILE A 47 3.74 1.07 -15.54
CA ILE A 47 3.40 2.24 -16.35
C ILE A 47 2.02 2.07 -17.04
N ALA A 48 1.64 0.83 -17.37
CA ALA A 48 0.36 0.52 -18.01
C ALA A 48 -0.87 0.70 -17.10
N ILE A 49 -0.69 1.12 -15.84
CA ILE A 49 -1.76 1.30 -14.86
C ILE A 49 -1.73 2.73 -14.34
N ASP A 50 -2.90 3.37 -14.31
CA ASP A 50 -3.10 4.66 -13.62
C ASP A 50 -4.16 4.51 -12.54
N SER A 51 -3.73 4.24 -11.30
CA SER A 51 -4.62 4.14 -10.15
C SER A 51 -3.91 4.44 -8.85
N ASN A 52 -4.55 5.22 -7.98
CA ASN A 52 -4.04 5.50 -6.64
C ASN A 52 -4.55 4.51 -5.56
N TYR A 53 -5.34 3.51 -5.96
CA TYR A 53 -5.83 2.45 -5.06
C TYR A 53 -4.97 1.20 -5.06
N VAL A 54 -3.86 1.20 -5.80
CA VAL A 54 -2.96 0.06 -5.90
C VAL A 54 -1.51 0.44 -5.66
N GLY A 55 -0.80 -0.42 -4.96
CA GLY A 55 0.66 -0.36 -4.78
C GLY A 55 1.29 -1.69 -5.14
N THR A 56 2.42 -1.64 -5.80
CA THR A 56 3.14 -2.82 -6.30
C THR A 56 4.59 -2.78 -5.87
N TYR A 57 5.18 -3.96 -5.73
CA TYR A 57 6.51 -4.13 -5.20
C TYR A 57 7.33 -5.12 -6.04
N TYR A 58 8.64 -4.93 -6.06
CA TYR A 58 9.61 -5.80 -6.71
C TYR A 58 10.94 -5.79 -5.93
N PRO A 59 11.68 -6.89 -5.84
CA PRO A 59 11.43 -8.23 -6.39
C PRO A 59 10.63 -9.13 -5.45
N TRP A 60 10.43 -10.39 -5.84
CA TRP A 60 9.96 -11.46 -4.99
C TRP A 60 10.96 -11.76 -3.87
N VAL A 61 10.48 -12.32 -2.79
CA VAL A 61 11.25 -12.57 -1.56
C VAL A 61 11.29 -14.04 -1.24
N LYS A 62 12.40 -14.53 -0.71
CA LYS A 62 12.54 -15.89 -0.23
C LYS A 62 12.26 -15.94 1.28
N THR A 63 11.44 -16.88 1.68
CA THR A 63 11.09 -17.17 3.07
C THR A 63 11.11 -18.67 3.33
N ILE A 64 11.09 -19.08 4.60
CA ILE A 64 10.94 -20.50 4.97
C ILE A 64 9.45 -20.80 5.16
N ASP A 65 8.95 -21.81 4.47
CA ASP A 65 7.64 -22.37 4.73
C ASP A 65 7.67 -23.06 6.11
N SER A 66 6.89 -22.56 7.06
CA SER A 66 6.84 -23.07 8.43
C SER A 66 6.37 -24.53 8.53
N ARG A 67 5.63 -25.02 7.52
CA ARG A 67 5.11 -26.39 7.51
C ARG A 67 6.14 -27.41 6.99
N THR A 68 6.87 -27.04 5.93
CA THR A 68 7.80 -27.95 5.24
C THR A 68 9.27 -27.69 5.57
N ASN A 69 9.56 -26.58 6.26
CA ASN A 69 10.88 -26.04 6.56
C ASN A 69 11.76 -25.86 5.29
N LYS A 70 11.12 -25.66 4.14
CA LYS A 70 11.79 -25.45 2.85
C LYS A 70 11.81 -23.95 2.50
N LEU A 71 12.87 -23.54 1.83
CA LEU A 71 12.98 -22.21 1.26
C LEU A 71 12.05 -22.10 0.04
N ILE A 72 11.12 -21.16 0.10
CA ILE A 72 10.17 -20.86 -0.97
C ILE A 72 10.27 -19.40 -1.40
N SER A 73 9.93 -19.13 -2.65
CA SER A 73 9.77 -17.76 -3.14
C SER A 73 8.32 -17.34 -3.04
N VAL A 74 8.07 -16.19 -2.44
CA VAL A 74 6.72 -15.64 -2.27
C VAL A 74 6.61 -14.26 -2.90
N PRO A 75 5.46 -13.92 -3.48
CA PRO A 75 5.23 -12.59 -4.03
C PRO A 75 5.15 -11.54 -2.91
N PRO A 76 5.53 -10.29 -3.20
CA PRO A 76 5.45 -9.19 -2.25
C PRO A 76 4.07 -9.01 -1.61
N SER A 77 2.99 -9.23 -2.35
CA SER A 77 1.62 -9.09 -1.85
C SER A 77 1.28 -9.99 -0.65
N VAL A 78 2.05 -11.06 -0.42
CA VAL A 78 1.91 -11.93 0.76
C VAL A 78 2.51 -11.28 2.01
N LEU A 79 3.63 -10.57 1.87
CA LEU A 79 4.42 -10.05 2.99
C LEU A 79 4.06 -8.61 3.36
N MET A 80 3.72 -7.80 2.35
CA MET A 80 3.43 -6.37 2.54
C MET A 80 2.27 -6.07 3.50
N PRO A 81 1.18 -6.85 3.56
CA PRO A 81 0.14 -6.64 4.58
C PRO A 81 0.67 -6.70 6.01
N GLY A 82 1.67 -7.55 6.26
CA GLY A 82 2.34 -7.63 7.57
C GLY A 82 3.09 -6.35 7.93
N ILE A 83 3.78 -5.74 6.96
CA ILE A 83 4.46 -4.44 7.15
C ILE A 83 3.43 -3.33 7.42
N TYR A 84 2.33 -3.30 6.67
CA TYR A 84 1.28 -2.31 6.88
C TYR A 84 0.67 -2.43 8.27
N ALA A 85 0.35 -3.66 8.70
CA ALA A 85 -0.19 -3.92 10.03
C ALA A 85 0.80 -3.53 11.15
N SER A 86 2.08 -3.84 10.98
CA SER A 86 3.13 -3.46 11.94
C SER A 86 3.29 -1.94 12.01
N ASN A 87 3.32 -1.25 10.86
CA ASN A 87 3.38 0.21 10.80
C ASN A 87 2.17 0.85 11.51
N ASP A 88 0.97 0.31 11.31
CA ASP A 88 -0.26 0.83 11.92
C ASP A 88 -0.28 0.62 13.43
N ALA A 89 0.30 -0.47 13.91
CA ALA A 89 0.39 -0.76 15.34
C ALA A 89 1.44 0.12 16.07
N VAL A 90 2.57 0.39 15.42
CA VAL A 90 3.69 1.15 16.02
C VAL A 90 3.52 2.66 15.87
N ALA A 91 2.95 3.10 14.76
CA ALA A 91 2.78 4.53 14.45
C ALA A 91 1.32 4.87 14.13
N ALA A 92 0.98 4.92 12.85
CA ALA A 92 -0.38 5.07 12.34
C ALA A 92 -0.39 4.86 10.81
N GLU A 93 -1.59 4.74 10.22
CA GLU A 93 -1.76 4.45 8.80
C GLU A 93 -1.23 5.55 7.87
N TRP A 94 -1.12 6.77 8.34
CA TRP A 94 -0.57 7.90 7.57
C TRP A 94 0.96 8.02 7.61
N PHE A 95 1.64 7.17 8.38
CA PHE A 95 3.09 7.03 8.27
C PHE A 95 3.45 6.09 7.14
N ALA A 96 4.56 6.39 6.46
CA ALA A 96 5.04 5.58 5.35
C ALA A 96 5.43 4.16 5.82
N PRO A 97 4.82 3.09 5.28
CA PRO A 97 5.19 1.70 5.56
C PRO A 97 6.44 1.31 4.74
N ALA A 98 7.49 2.07 4.86
CA ALA A 98 8.72 1.94 4.08
C ALA A 98 9.93 2.47 4.85
N GLY A 99 11.13 2.12 4.35
CA GLY A 99 12.41 2.54 4.92
C GLY A 99 12.86 1.69 6.11
N LEU A 100 14.05 1.98 6.63
CA LEU A 100 14.73 1.16 7.64
C LEU A 100 13.95 1.05 8.95
N ASN A 101 13.22 2.09 9.33
CA ASN A 101 12.51 2.13 10.61
C ASN A 101 11.19 1.36 10.61
N ARG A 102 10.49 1.28 9.49
CA ARG A 102 9.11 0.75 9.42
C ARG A 102 8.85 -0.20 8.24
N GLY A 103 9.78 -0.29 7.28
CA GLY A 103 9.64 -1.11 6.09
C GLY A 103 10.26 -2.50 6.20
N GLY A 104 10.73 -2.91 7.38
CA GLY A 104 11.37 -4.22 7.58
C GLY A 104 10.41 -5.39 7.29
N ILE A 105 10.85 -6.34 6.47
CA ILE A 105 10.06 -7.52 6.09
C ILE A 105 10.40 -8.67 7.05
N VAL A 106 9.54 -8.88 8.02
CA VAL A 106 9.72 -9.98 8.99
C VAL A 106 9.55 -11.33 8.29
N GLY A 107 10.46 -12.26 8.57
CA GLY A 107 10.46 -13.60 7.99
C GLY A 107 11.08 -13.70 6.59
N ALA A 108 11.52 -12.60 5.99
CA ALA A 108 12.29 -12.61 4.76
C ALA A 108 13.74 -13.01 5.02
N ILE A 109 14.26 -13.95 4.22
CA ILE A 109 15.65 -14.43 4.33
C ILE A 109 16.53 -13.78 3.28
N SER A 110 16.04 -13.66 2.07
CA SER A 110 16.73 -13.01 0.96
C SER A 110 15.75 -12.49 -0.08
N VAL A 111 16.15 -11.50 -0.83
CA VAL A 111 15.45 -11.09 -2.06
C VAL A 111 15.83 -12.04 -3.20
N LEU A 112 14.92 -12.22 -4.16
CA LEU A 112 15.19 -13.05 -5.32
C LEU A 112 16.25 -12.41 -6.22
N ASN A 113 16.15 -11.10 -6.43
CA ASN A 113 17.10 -10.29 -7.19
C ASN A 113 17.60 -9.15 -6.30
N ARG A 114 18.92 -9.04 -6.15
CA ARG A 114 19.53 -7.91 -5.45
C ARG A 114 19.55 -6.70 -6.36
N LEU A 115 18.99 -5.60 -5.90
CA LEU A 115 18.90 -4.36 -6.65
C LEU A 115 20.08 -3.44 -6.32
N THR A 116 20.70 -2.90 -7.34
CA THR A 116 21.65 -1.78 -7.24
C THR A 116 20.90 -0.48 -6.91
N HIS A 117 21.63 0.60 -6.64
CA HIS A 117 21.01 1.91 -6.41
C HIS A 117 20.27 2.41 -7.66
N ALA A 118 20.91 2.34 -8.82
CA ALA A 118 20.32 2.77 -10.08
C ALA A 118 19.04 1.98 -10.44
N GLU A 119 19.06 0.66 -10.27
CA GLU A 119 17.87 -0.17 -10.52
C GLU A 119 16.70 0.14 -9.57
N ARG A 120 16.98 0.52 -8.33
CA ARG A 120 15.94 0.97 -7.41
C ARG A 120 15.33 2.29 -7.83
N ASP A 121 16.15 3.21 -8.32
CA ASP A 121 15.68 4.51 -8.81
C ASP A 121 14.83 4.32 -10.07
N GLU A 122 15.27 3.47 -11.02
CA GLU A 122 14.53 3.13 -12.24
C GLU A 122 13.16 2.51 -11.91
N LEU A 123 13.10 1.54 -10.98
CA LEU A 123 11.85 0.97 -10.51
C LEU A 123 10.93 2.02 -9.89
N TYR A 124 11.49 2.90 -9.06
CA TYR A 124 10.73 3.92 -8.36
C TYR A 124 10.19 4.99 -9.32
N GLU A 125 10.93 5.35 -10.37
CA GLU A 125 10.43 6.19 -11.46
C GLU A 125 9.29 5.50 -12.22
N GLY A 126 9.42 4.19 -12.46
CA GLY A 126 8.38 3.34 -13.05
C GLY A 126 7.20 3.02 -12.11
N LYS A 127 7.07 3.71 -10.97
CA LYS A 127 6.00 3.56 -9.96
C LYS A 127 5.99 2.21 -9.22
N ILE A 128 7.04 1.40 -9.37
CA ILE A 128 7.21 0.14 -8.66
C ILE A 128 8.04 0.38 -7.39
N ASN A 129 7.54 -0.08 -6.26
CA ASN A 129 8.24 0.10 -4.99
C ASN A 129 9.32 -0.98 -4.81
N PRO A 130 10.61 -0.60 -4.73
CA PRO A 130 11.67 -1.57 -4.58
C PRO A 130 11.69 -2.21 -3.19
N ILE A 131 11.96 -3.51 -3.14
CA ILE A 131 12.35 -4.22 -1.92
C ILE A 131 13.88 -4.37 -1.97
N ALA A 132 14.56 -3.78 -1.01
CA ALA A 132 16.01 -3.75 -0.97
C ALA A 132 16.56 -4.56 0.21
N GLN A 133 17.73 -5.18 0.00
CA GLN A 133 18.47 -5.84 1.06
C GLN A 133 19.70 -5.00 1.38
N PHE A 134 19.74 -4.46 2.60
CA PHE A 134 20.86 -3.67 3.11
C PHE A 134 21.73 -4.50 4.05
N PRO A 135 23.07 -4.43 3.91
CA PRO A 135 23.97 -5.07 4.85
C PRO A 135 23.76 -4.55 6.28
N GLY A 136 23.51 -5.45 7.23
CA GLY A 136 23.28 -5.10 8.63
C GLY A 136 21.86 -4.68 8.99
N GLU A 137 21.03 -4.27 8.02
CA GLU A 137 19.67 -3.75 8.26
C GLU A 137 18.57 -4.72 7.79
N GLY A 138 18.94 -5.76 7.04
CA GLY A 138 18.01 -6.77 6.54
C GLY A 138 17.30 -6.38 5.24
N ILE A 139 16.10 -6.93 5.06
CA ILE A 139 15.27 -6.74 3.87
C ILE A 139 14.14 -5.78 4.19
N VAL A 140 14.03 -4.72 3.40
CA VAL A 140 13.08 -3.65 3.66
C VAL A 140 12.35 -3.23 2.37
N ALA A 141 11.08 -2.85 2.50
CA ALA A 141 10.39 -2.09 1.47
C ALA A 141 10.95 -0.66 1.44
N PHE A 142 11.46 -0.24 0.29
CA PHE A 142 12.16 1.05 0.15
C PHE A 142 11.45 2.00 -0.82
N GLY A 143 10.13 1.92 -0.87
CA GLY A 143 9.27 2.79 -1.67
C GLY A 143 7.84 2.77 -1.16
N GLN A 144 7.08 3.82 -1.50
CA GLN A 144 5.68 3.97 -1.12
C GLN A 144 4.84 4.71 -2.17
N LYS A 145 5.13 4.52 -3.45
CA LYS A 145 4.31 5.07 -4.54
C LYS A 145 3.08 4.19 -4.80
N THR A 146 1.98 4.84 -5.15
CA THR A 146 0.86 4.21 -5.85
C THR A 146 1.15 4.15 -7.34
N LEU A 147 0.29 3.50 -8.13
CA LEU A 147 0.45 3.46 -9.59
C LEU A 147 -0.19 4.68 -10.29
N GLN A 148 -0.46 5.77 -9.58
CA GLN A 148 -1.02 6.99 -10.16
C GLN A 148 0.00 7.71 -11.06
N ASP A 149 -0.45 8.15 -12.24
CA ASP A 149 0.38 8.92 -13.19
C ASP A 149 0.46 10.39 -12.80
N LYS A 150 -0.67 10.97 -12.43
CA LYS A 150 -0.74 12.38 -12.06
C LYS A 150 -0.02 12.66 -10.75
N ALA A 151 0.94 13.56 -10.74
CA ALA A 151 1.58 14.03 -9.52
C ALA A 151 0.57 14.69 -8.58
N SER A 152 0.30 14.07 -7.45
CA SER A 152 -0.55 14.60 -6.38
C SER A 152 -0.19 13.92 -5.05
N ALA A 153 -0.74 14.40 -3.95
CA ALA A 153 -0.53 13.74 -2.65
C ALA A 153 -1.01 12.26 -2.62
N LEU A 154 -1.94 11.90 -3.50
CA LEU A 154 -2.47 10.54 -3.62
C LEU A 154 -1.56 9.58 -4.40
N ASP A 155 -0.45 10.06 -4.95
CA ASP A 155 0.60 9.22 -5.51
C ASP A 155 1.41 8.49 -4.42
N ARG A 156 1.09 8.73 -3.15
CA ARG A 156 1.73 8.11 -1.98
C ARG A 156 0.77 7.17 -1.25
N ILE A 157 1.25 5.98 -0.92
CA ILE A 157 0.47 4.93 -0.24
C ILE A 157 -0.05 5.39 1.11
N ASN A 158 0.78 6.06 1.92
CA ASN A 158 0.39 6.54 3.24
C ASN A 158 -0.78 7.54 3.17
N VAL A 159 -0.74 8.47 2.21
CA VAL A 159 -1.81 9.46 2.02
C VAL A 159 -3.11 8.79 1.56
N ARG A 160 -3.01 7.85 0.60
CA ARG A 160 -4.19 7.09 0.15
C ARG A 160 -4.81 6.29 1.30
N ARG A 161 -4.00 5.65 2.13
CA ARG A 161 -4.47 4.88 3.29
C ARG A 161 -5.14 5.78 4.34
N LEU A 162 -4.55 6.97 4.61
CA LEU A 162 -5.19 7.98 5.46
C LEU A 162 -6.57 8.36 4.94
N MET A 163 -6.69 8.67 3.63
CA MET A 163 -7.97 9.05 3.02
C MET A 163 -9.02 7.95 3.15
N ILE A 164 -8.63 6.68 2.95
CA ILE A 164 -9.53 5.54 3.16
C ILE A 164 -10.00 5.48 4.62
N LYS A 165 -9.10 5.66 5.59
CA LYS A 165 -9.45 5.64 7.01
C LYS A 165 -10.40 6.77 7.40
N VAL A 166 -10.11 7.99 6.94
CA VAL A 166 -10.96 9.17 7.20
C VAL A 166 -12.36 8.96 6.59
N LYS A 167 -12.44 8.52 5.33
CA LYS A 167 -13.72 8.21 4.67
C LYS A 167 -14.52 7.17 5.46
N LYS A 168 -13.89 6.07 5.89
CA LYS A 168 -14.55 5.03 6.70
C LYS A 168 -15.09 5.57 8.03
N TYR A 169 -14.32 6.40 8.71
CA TYR A 169 -14.75 7.01 9.96
C TYR A 169 -15.96 7.93 9.75
N ILE A 170 -15.89 8.84 8.77
CA ILE A 170 -16.98 9.75 8.44
C ILE A 170 -18.24 8.96 8.04
N ALA A 171 -18.09 7.95 7.17
CA ALA A 171 -19.22 7.13 6.75
C ALA A 171 -19.86 6.37 7.92
N SER A 172 -19.08 5.85 8.86
CA SER A 172 -19.61 5.17 10.05
C SER A 172 -20.38 6.13 10.97
N THR A 173 -19.85 7.32 11.16
CA THR A 173 -20.48 8.37 11.98
C THR A 173 -21.78 8.88 11.33
N SER A 174 -21.77 9.05 10.01
CA SER A 174 -22.92 9.54 9.25
C SER A 174 -24.13 8.59 9.30
N ARG A 175 -23.95 7.30 9.57
CA ARG A 175 -25.05 6.32 9.66
C ARG A 175 -26.10 6.70 10.70
N TYR A 176 -25.69 7.33 11.80
CA TYR A 176 -26.60 7.77 12.86
C TYR A 176 -27.44 9.00 12.49
N LEU A 177 -27.11 9.64 11.36
CA LEU A 177 -27.82 10.82 10.85
C LEU A 177 -28.76 10.49 9.69
N VAL A 178 -28.75 9.23 9.24
CA VAL A 178 -29.69 8.76 8.20
C VAL A 178 -31.11 8.83 8.78
N PHE A 179 -32.01 9.46 8.06
CA PHE A 179 -33.40 9.75 8.44
C PHE A 179 -33.59 10.91 9.46
N GLU A 180 -32.51 11.55 9.92
CA GLU A 180 -32.62 12.77 10.75
C GLU A 180 -32.98 13.98 9.89
N GLN A 181 -33.70 14.92 10.47
CA GLN A 181 -34.04 16.19 9.80
C GLN A 181 -32.80 17.02 9.56
N ASN A 182 -32.70 17.66 8.40
CA ASN A 182 -31.57 18.53 8.03
C ASN A 182 -31.67 19.90 8.75
N THR A 183 -31.44 19.92 10.03
CA THR A 183 -31.42 21.12 10.87
C THR A 183 -30.00 21.56 11.19
N SER A 184 -29.82 22.81 11.62
CA SER A 184 -28.53 23.32 12.11
C SER A 184 -28.01 22.49 13.29
N GLN A 185 -28.92 22.00 14.15
CA GLN A 185 -28.58 21.15 15.29
C GLN A 185 -28.00 19.79 14.83
N THR A 186 -28.61 19.14 13.84
CA THR A 186 -28.14 17.86 13.28
C THR A 186 -26.76 18.02 12.63
N ARG A 187 -26.58 19.10 11.86
CA ARG A 187 -25.27 19.43 11.28
C ARG A 187 -24.21 19.72 12.35
N GLY A 188 -24.58 20.45 13.41
CA GLY A 188 -23.71 20.71 14.55
C GLY A 188 -23.27 19.44 15.26
N LYS A 189 -24.18 18.47 15.49
CA LYS A 189 -23.83 17.15 16.06
C LYS A 189 -22.79 16.42 15.21
N PHE A 190 -22.96 16.43 13.89
CA PHE A 190 -22.00 15.81 12.96
C PHE A 190 -20.62 16.46 13.05
N LEU A 191 -20.54 17.77 12.95
CA LEU A 191 -19.28 18.52 13.02
C LEU A 191 -18.60 18.32 14.38
N ASN A 192 -19.34 18.34 15.48
CA ASN A 192 -18.80 18.11 16.82
C ASN A 192 -18.21 16.69 17.01
N THR A 193 -18.58 15.73 16.15
CA THR A 193 -18.01 14.38 16.18
C THR A 193 -16.84 14.24 15.21
N VAL A 194 -16.93 14.83 14.01
CA VAL A 194 -15.92 14.67 12.97
C VAL A 194 -14.71 15.58 13.19
N ASN A 195 -14.92 16.84 13.59
CA ASN A 195 -13.82 17.80 13.74
C ASN A 195 -12.77 17.37 14.77
N PRO A 196 -13.11 16.90 15.99
CA PRO A 196 -12.12 16.44 16.95
C PRO A 196 -11.31 15.24 16.44
N TYR A 197 -11.91 14.38 15.62
CA TYR A 197 -11.20 13.28 15.01
C TYR A 197 -10.16 13.77 13.98
N LEU A 198 -10.54 14.72 13.11
CA LEU A 198 -9.62 15.32 12.13
C LEU A 198 -8.51 16.13 12.82
N GLU A 199 -8.85 16.90 13.85
CA GLU A 199 -7.87 17.61 14.68
C GLU A 199 -6.88 16.65 15.35
N GLY A 200 -7.35 15.51 15.85
CA GLY A 200 -6.49 14.47 16.40
C GLY A 200 -5.53 13.86 15.38
N ILE A 201 -5.94 13.72 14.10
CA ILE A 201 -5.05 13.30 13.02
C ILE A 201 -4.04 14.40 12.70
N GLN A 202 -4.47 15.66 12.67
CA GLN A 202 -3.60 16.81 12.42
C GLN A 202 -2.53 16.93 13.51
N GLN A 203 -2.89 16.86 14.78
CA GLN A 203 -1.95 16.88 15.91
C GLN A 203 -0.91 15.75 15.84
N ARG A 204 -1.29 14.62 15.24
CA ARG A 204 -0.41 13.46 15.02
C ARG A 204 0.28 13.48 13.64
N GLN A 205 0.37 14.65 13.00
CA GLN A 205 1.06 14.88 11.73
C GLN A 205 0.47 14.13 10.52
N GLY A 206 -0.79 13.77 10.56
CA GLY A 206 -1.49 13.13 9.44
C GLY A 206 -2.12 14.13 8.46
N LEU A 207 -2.44 15.34 8.92
CA LEU A 207 -3.00 16.45 8.14
C LEU A 207 -2.26 17.74 8.49
N TYR A 208 -2.24 18.70 7.57
CA TYR A 208 -1.69 20.05 7.75
C TYR A 208 -2.80 21.09 7.79
#